data_5af7fddefb4b83e59df939b1b0a73ad2
#
_entry.id   5af7fddefb4b83e59df939b1b0a73ad2
#
_cell.length_a   1.000
_cell.length_b   1.000
_cell.length_c   1.000
_cell.angle_alpha   90.00
_cell.angle_beta   90.00
_cell.angle_gamma   90.00
#
_symmetry.space_group_name_H-M   'P 1'
#
loop_
_entity.id
_entity.type
_entity.pdbx_description
1 polymer ?
#
loop_
_entity_poly.entity_id
_entity_poly.type
_entity_poly.pdbx_seq_one_letter_code
_entity_poly.pdbx_strand_id
1 'polypeptide(L)'
;MTVEIADAAPVVLSARRICKSFSGVQVLFSVNFDLRAGEIHALMGENGAGKSTLVKVLSGFEQPSSGEILLDGKHVVLPPNGAAEALGIVIIHQEFNLAEHLTVTESLFLGREVTRFGVLDRKYMRSETRKALDVLGSHVDENALISTLSIADKQMVEIAKAISRDARVVFMDEPTAVLSREEISMLFKQVRKLRDQGTSFVFVSHKLDEVMELTDRVTVLRDGQWIKTSPTSILDGESIAQLMVGRELSSLYPAKVEPDIDEEVVLSVSSVSTGYVRDASFEVRKGEIIGFSGLIGSGRTELMEAIAGLRTRLEGEVVIKGETVPSGDVHAANRCGLAYMTKDRKSKGLLLRSGMMTNLTLQSLGRHSRHGYLSPGSEAAALAKAKRRFDIRVRDSNIVAGRMSGGNQQKLLLAKVMETEPDIIIIDEPTRGIDVGTKQQIYHFISALARDGRSIIVVSSEMPEVIGLCTRVAVMREGRIVGMLEGEEISEQEIMRYAAGLKKKAAA
;
A
#
# COMPACT_ATOMS: atom_id res chain seq x y z
N MET A 1 -38.79 4.68 13.75
CA MET A 1 -38.08 4.70 15.05
C MET A 1 -36.87 5.59 14.87
N THR A 2 -36.94 6.80 15.33
CA THR A 2 -35.84 7.78 15.39
C THR A 2 -34.86 7.28 16.43
N VAL A 3 -33.67 6.88 16.00
CA VAL A 3 -32.54 6.62 16.89
C VAL A 3 -32.15 7.98 17.47
N GLU A 4 -32.49 8.24 18.71
CA GLU A 4 -31.94 9.35 19.48
C GLU A 4 -30.42 9.20 19.48
N ILE A 5 -29.74 10.16 18.83
CA ILE A 5 -28.29 10.32 18.88
C ILE A 5 -28.00 10.71 20.34
N ALA A 6 -27.47 9.75 21.11
CA ALA A 6 -26.94 10.01 22.44
C ALA A 6 -26.06 11.26 22.42
N ASP A 7 -26.14 12.09 23.45
CA ASP A 7 -25.48 13.38 23.66
C ASP A 7 -24.07 13.35 23.07
N ALA A 8 -23.86 14.07 21.97
CA ALA A 8 -22.63 13.95 21.20
C ALA A 8 -21.47 14.51 22.02
N ALA A 9 -20.45 13.71 22.26
CA ALA A 9 -19.23 14.13 22.97
C ALA A 9 -18.72 15.48 22.43
N PRO A 10 -18.17 16.37 23.26
CA PRO A 10 -17.74 17.70 22.84
C PRO A 10 -16.69 17.64 21.75
N VAL A 11 -16.71 18.59 20.81
CA VAL A 11 -15.70 18.70 19.75
C VAL A 11 -14.42 19.27 20.36
N VAL A 12 -13.33 18.48 20.29
CA VAL A 12 -12.00 18.88 20.80
C VAL A 12 -11.19 19.63 19.77
N LEU A 13 -11.29 19.26 18.49
CA LEU A 13 -10.59 19.93 17.38
C LEU A 13 -11.53 20.12 16.22
N SER A 14 -11.60 21.32 15.65
CA SER A 14 -12.32 21.54 14.41
C SER A 14 -11.58 22.46 13.45
N ALA A 15 -11.80 22.20 12.17
CA ALA A 15 -11.33 23.01 11.04
C ALA A 15 -12.54 23.58 10.29
N ARG A 16 -12.54 24.85 10.00
CA ARG A 16 -13.60 25.52 9.28
C ARG A 16 -13.06 26.19 8.02
N ARG A 17 -13.57 25.74 6.87
CA ARG A 17 -13.25 26.29 5.54
C ARG A 17 -11.74 26.38 5.28
N ILE A 18 -11.00 25.34 5.66
CA ILE A 18 -9.55 25.30 5.46
C ILE A 18 -9.23 25.25 3.96
N CYS A 19 -8.45 26.23 3.52
CA CYS A 19 -7.79 26.21 2.22
C CYS A 19 -6.27 26.13 2.40
N LYS A 20 -5.59 25.42 1.49
CA LYS A 20 -4.13 25.38 1.45
C LYS A 20 -3.63 25.39 0.02
N SER A 21 -2.64 26.27 -0.25
CA SER A 21 -1.95 26.33 -1.53
C SER A 21 -0.44 26.20 -1.33
N PHE A 22 0.25 25.55 -2.28
CA PHE A 22 1.70 25.48 -2.36
C PHE A 22 2.16 26.04 -3.69
N SER A 23 3.02 27.03 -3.68
CA SER A 23 3.56 27.66 -4.90
C SER A 23 2.47 28.03 -5.93
N GLY A 24 1.35 28.57 -5.46
CA GLY A 24 0.22 28.97 -6.31
C GLY A 24 -0.72 27.83 -6.73
N VAL A 25 -0.45 26.60 -6.34
CA VAL A 25 -1.34 25.44 -6.60
C VAL A 25 -2.18 25.15 -5.37
N GLN A 26 -3.49 25.30 -5.47
CA GLN A 26 -4.39 24.98 -4.39
C GLN A 26 -4.56 23.44 -4.25
N VAL A 27 -4.45 22.96 -3.01
CA VAL A 27 -4.51 21.54 -2.64
C VAL A 27 -5.72 21.24 -1.76
N LEU A 28 -6.12 22.20 -0.89
CA LEU A 28 -7.34 22.08 -0.09
C LEU A 28 -8.30 23.21 -0.43
N PHE A 29 -9.58 22.86 -0.61
CA PHE A 29 -10.65 23.76 -1.04
C PHE A 29 -11.77 23.81 0.00
N SER A 30 -11.69 24.77 0.93
CA SER A 30 -12.74 25.03 1.93
C SER A 30 -13.16 23.79 2.75
N VAL A 31 -12.18 23.01 3.22
CA VAL A 31 -12.39 21.75 3.94
C VAL A 31 -12.89 22.03 5.35
N ASN A 32 -13.97 21.33 5.75
CA ASN A 32 -14.45 21.28 7.13
C ASN A 32 -14.13 19.92 7.74
N PHE A 33 -13.74 19.92 9.02
CA PHE A 33 -13.43 18.71 9.77
C PHE A 33 -13.74 18.94 11.25
N ASP A 34 -14.25 17.93 11.95
CA ASP A 34 -14.44 17.95 13.39
C ASP A 34 -14.04 16.62 14.01
N LEU A 35 -13.38 16.68 15.17
CA LEU A 35 -12.99 15.54 16.00
C LEU A 35 -13.61 15.70 17.37
N ARG A 36 -14.26 14.67 17.87
CA ARG A 36 -14.90 14.65 19.19
C ARG A 36 -13.98 14.06 20.26
N ALA A 37 -14.26 14.36 21.53
CA ALA A 37 -13.52 13.80 22.65
C ALA A 37 -13.69 12.27 22.71
N GLY A 38 -12.58 11.53 22.83
CA GLY A 38 -12.58 10.08 22.90
C GLY A 38 -13.11 9.41 21.62
N GLU A 39 -12.94 10.03 20.47
CA GLU A 39 -13.33 9.51 19.15
C GLU A 39 -12.12 8.97 18.39
N ILE A 40 -12.30 7.88 17.66
CA ILE A 40 -11.38 7.45 16.60
C ILE A 40 -12.03 7.82 15.26
N HIS A 41 -11.56 8.89 14.64
CA HIS A 41 -12.12 9.45 13.41
C HIS A 41 -11.24 9.07 12.21
N ALA A 42 -11.80 8.35 11.24
CA ALA A 42 -11.09 8.06 10.00
C ALA A 42 -11.05 9.26 9.07
N LEU A 43 -9.89 9.51 8.46
CA LEU A 43 -9.74 10.44 7.34
C LEU A 43 -9.36 9.65 6.09
N MET A 44 -10.31 9.51 5.16
CA MET A 44 -10.17 8.72 3.96
C MET A 44 -10.16 9.56 2.69
N GLY A 45 -9.70 8.97 1.60
CA GLY A 45 -9.64 9.58 0.27
C GLY A 45 -8.52 8.95 -0.56
N GLU A 46 -8.52 9.18 -1.85
CA GLU A 46 -7.45 8.71 -2.75
C GLU A 46 -6.11 9.39 -2.46
N ASN A 47 -5.03 8.83 -3.05
CA ASN A 47 -3.71 9.48 -3.01
C ASN A 47 -3.79 10.81 -3.77
N GLY A 48 -3.36 11.90 -3.11
CA GLY A 48 -3.52 13.24 -3.65
C GLY A 48 -4.83 13.95 -3.26
N ALA A 49 -5.76 13.29 -2.56
CA ALA A 49 -7.00 13.90 -2.07
C ALA A 49 -6.81 15.01 -1.01
N GLY A 50 -5.58 15.24 -0.57
CA GLY A 50 -5.27 16.29 0.41
C GLY A 50 -5.22 15.82 1.87
N LYS A 51 -5.34 14.52 2.17
CA LYS A 51 -5.34 13.97 3.54
C LYS A 51 -4.11 14.41 4.35
N SER A 52 -2.92 14.06 3.89
CA SER A 52 -1.67 14.41 4.59
C SER A 52 -1.45 15.93 4.67
N THR A 53 -1.99 16.70 3.71
CA THR A 53 -1.98 18.16 3.79
C THR A 53 -2.89 18.66 4.90
N LEU A 54 -4.12 18.12 5.01
CA LEU A 54 -5.04 18.48 6.08
C LEU A 54 -4.46 18.09 7.45
N VAL A 55 -3.90 16.89 7.58
CA VAL A 55 -3.20 16.44 8.81
C VAL A 55 -2.07 17.40 9.19
N LYS A 56 -1.21 17.78 8.25
CA LYS A 56 -0.14 18.76 8.51
C LYS A 56 -0.67 20.12 8.95
N VAL A 57 -1.78 20.57 8.40
CA VAL A 57 -2.44 21.82 8.82
C VAL A 57 -3.02 21.69 10.22
N LEU A 58 -3.72 20.61 10.53
CA LEU A 58 -4.36 20.36 11.84
C LEU A 58 -3.36 20.01 12.94
N SER A 59 -2.16 19.56 12.59
CA SER A 59 -1.06 19.29 13.53
C SER A 59 -0.03 20.41 13.63
N GLY A 60 -0.26 21.55 12.93
CA GLY A 60 0.61 22.73 13.02
C GLY A 60 1.91 22.66 12.22
N PHE A 61 2.15 21.59 11.44
CA PHE A 61 3.32 21.52 10.54
C PHE A 61 3.21 22.47 9.35
N GLU A 62 1.99 22.80 8.94
CA GLU A 62 1.68 23.72 7.86
C GLU A 62 0.63 24.74 8.31
N GLN A 63 0.78 25.99 7.93
CA GLN A 63 -0.25 26.99 8.15
C GLN A 63 -1.32 26.92 7.04
N PRO A 64 -2.61 27.05 7.35
CA PRO A 64 -3.63 27.17 6.33
C PRO A 64 -3.43 28.48 5.53
N SER A 65 -3.77 28.48 4.24
CA SER A 65 -3.80 29.71 3.43
C SER A 65 -4.99 30.60 3.77
N SER A 66 -6.11 29.98 4.19
CA SER A 66 -7.29 30.62 4.77
C SER A 66 -8.12 29.60 5.53
N GLY A 67 -9.11 30.07 6.30
CA GLY A 67 -9.91 29.26 7.21
C GLY A 67 -9.40 29.35 8.65
N GLU A 68 -10.04 28.65 9.56
CA GLU A 68 -9.74 28.71 10.98
C GLU A 68 -9.69 27.32 11.63
N ILE A 69 -8.86 27.21 12.65
CA ILE A 69 -8.76 25.99 13.49
C ILE A 69 -9.23 26.37 14.89
N LEU A 70 -10.10 25.53 15.46
CA LEU A 70 -10.57 25.70 16.83
C LEU A 70 -10.18 24.48 17.66
N LEU A 71 -9.65 24.73 18.85
CA LEU A 71 -9.35 23.75 19.87
C LEU A 71 -10.28 24.05 21.07
N ASP A 72 -11.08 23.06 21.50
CA ASP A 72 -12.13 23.23 22.53
C ASP A 72 -13.04 24.44 22.25
N GLY A 73 -13.40 24.65 20.98
CA GLY A 73 -14.24 25.75 20.52
C GLY A 73 -13.58 27.13 20.47
N LYS A 74 -12.31 27.23 20.85
CA LYS A 74 -11.55 28.49 20.82
C LYS A 74 -10.65 28.54 19.59
N HIS A 75 -10.64 29.69 18.90
CA HIS A 75 -9.73 29.91 17.79
C HIS A 75 -8.27 29.77 18.23
N VAL A 76 -7.50 28.97 17.51
CA VAL A 76 -6.08 28.73 17.79
C VAL A 76 -5.27 28.89 16.51
N VAL A 77 -4.16 29.58 16.62
CA VAL A 77 -3.10 29.56 15.60
C VAL A 77 -2.09 28.54 16.06
N LEU A 78 -2.04 27.39 15.39
CA LEU A 78 -1.10 26.34 15.74
C LEU A 78 0.32 26.84 15.43
N PRO A 79 1.24 26.78 16.40
CA PRO A 79 2.60 27.24 16.17
C PRO A 79 3.30 26.31 15.16
N PRO A 80 4.17 26.82 14.29
CA PRO A 80 4.89 26.01 13.30
C PRO A 80 5.89 25.03 13.96
N ASN A 81 6.27 24.00 13.19
CA ASN A 81 7.34 23.06 13.54
C ASN A 81 7.12 22.20 14.80
N GLY A 82 5.90 21.66 14.98
CA GLY A 82 5.62 20.68 16.03
C GLY A 82 5.39 21.27 17.43
N ALA A 83 5.37 22.58 17.59
CA ALA A 83 5.02 23.22 18.87
C ALA A 83 3.52 23.02 19.25
N ALA A 84 2.69 22.44 18.36
CA ALA A 84 1.34 21.97 18.67
C ALA A 84 1.33 20.86 19.71
N GLU A 85 2.44 20.17 19.94
CA GLU A 85 2.62 19.21 21.02
C GLU A 85 2.34 19.82 22.42
N ALA A 86 2.70 21.09 22.62
CA ALA A 86 2.39 21.81 23.85
C ALA A 86 0.88 22.00 24.09
N LEU A 87 0.07 21.87 23.04
CA LEU A 87 -1.40 21.87 23.08
C LEU A 87 -1.99 20.47 23.14
N GLY A 88 -1.16 19.44 23.31
CA GLY A 88 -1.56 18.03 23.34
C GLY A 88 -1.91 17.45 21.96
N ILE A 89 -1.44 18.05 20.87
CA ILE A 89 -1.64 17.55 19.50
C ILE A 89 -0.36 16.91 19.02
N VAL A 90 -0.39 15.59 18.75
CA VAL A 90 0.77 14.81 18.33
C VAL A 90 0.48 14.10 17.00
N ILE A 91 1.49 13.97 16.15
CA ILE A 91 1.42 13.21 14.90
C ILE A 91 2.39 12.03 14.91
N ILE A 92 1.89 10.87 14.51
CA ILE A 92 2.67 9.67 14.19
C ILE A 92 2.72 9.59 12.67
N HIS A 93 3.92 9.73 12.12
CA HIS A 93 4.14 9.76 10.68
C HIS A 93 4.16 8.37 10.06
N GLN A 94 3.88 8.28 8.76
CA GLN A 94 3.97 7.05 7.97
C GLN A 94 5.39 6.46 7.95
N GLU A 95 6.43 7.30 7.88
CA GLU A 95 7.81 6.90 8.03
C GLU A 95 8.24 7.19 9.49
N PHE A 96 8.92 6.22 10.12
CA PHE A 96 9.36 6.38 11.50
C PHE A 96 10.26 7.60 11.67
N ASN A 97 9.89 8.49 12.57
CA ASN A 97 10.69 9.64 12.97
C ASN A 97 11.53 9.30 14.21
N LEU A 98 12.23 8.17 14.13
CA LEU A 98 13.09 7.64 15.18
C LEU A 98 14.55 7.69 14.75
N ALA A 99 15.42 8.20 15.61
CA ALA A 99 16.86 8.23 15.34
C ALA A 99 17.46 6.84 15.67
N GLU A 100 17.92 6.12 14.67
CA GLU A 100 18.36 4.71 14.79
C GLU A 100 19.51 4.49 15.77
N HIS A 101 20.32 5.51 16.00
CA HIS A 101 21.50 5.46 16.88
C HIS A 101 21.19 5.77 18.35
N LEU A 102 19.96 6.15 18.66
CA LEU A 102 19.51 6.45 20.02
C LEU A 102 18.89 5.23 20.67
N THR A 103 18.92 5.19 22.00
CA THR A 103 18.11 4.27 22.77
C THR A 103 16.65 4.68 22.73
N VAL A 104 15.75 3.76 23.09
CA VAL A 104 14.30 4.04 23.20
C VAL A 104 14.06 5.23 24.13
N THR A 105 14.70 5.26 25.31
CA THR A 105 14.61 6.39 26.27
C THR A 105 15.07 7.70 25.65
N GLU A 106 16.24 7.71 24.99
CA GLU A 106 16.76 8.91 24.36
C GLU A 106 15.87 9.40 23.23
N SER A 107 15.27 8.48 22.47
CA SER A 107 14.32 8.81 21.40
C SER A 107 13.01 9.42 21.92
N LEU A 108 12.46 8.92 23.05
CA LEU A 108 11.26 9.49 23.64
C LEU A 108 11.49 10.92 24.15
N PHE A 109 12.66 11.18 24.72
CA PHE A 109 13.01 12.47 25.32
C PHE A 109 13.81 13.41 24.42
N LEU A 110 14.04 13.03 23.17
CA LEU A 110 14.78 13.85 22.20
C LEU A 110 14.15 15.27 22.08
N GLY A 111 14.95 16.30 22.39
CA GLY A 111 14.53 17.71 22.42
C GLY A 111 13.70 18.11 23.65
N ARG A 112 13.57 17.21 24.64
CA ARG A 112 12.85 17.44 25.91
C ARG A 112 13.59 16.80 27.07
N GLU A 113 14.90 16.73 26.98
CA GLU A 113 15.73 16.08 27.97
C GLU A 113 15.51 16.71 29.36
N VAL A 114 15.27 15.84 30.34
CA VAL A 114 15.09 16.31 31.72
C VAL A 114 16.44 16.42 32.40
N THR A 115 16.71 17.62 32.93
CA THR A 115 17.96 17.88 33.62
C THR A 115 17.71 18.20 35.10
N ARG A 116 18.61 17.74 35.97
CA ARG A 116 18.67 18.09 37.38
C ARG A 116 20.05 18.64 37.71
N PHE A 117 20.11 19.89 38.15
CA PHE A 117 21.36 20.61 38.41
C PHE A 117 22.30 20.67 37.17
N GLY A 118 21.74 20.80 35.95
CA GLY A 118 22.52 20.86 34.71
C GLY A 118 23.02 19.53 34.16
N VAL A 119 22.67 18.40 34.81
CA VAL A 119 23.01 17.04 34.36
C VAL A 119 21.73 16.29 33.97
N LEU A 120 21.79 15.46 32.93
CA LEU A 120 20.66 14.66 32.47
C LEU A 120 20.17 13.69 33.59
N ASP A 121 18.90 13.78 33.93
CA ASP A 121 18.27 12.83 34.86
C ASP A 121 17.84 11.55 34.12
N ARG A 122 18.83 10.75 33.76
CA ARG A 122 18.60 9.48 33.03
C ARG A 122 17.71 8.50 33.79
N LYS A 123 17.72 8.53 35.11
CA LYS A 123 16.90 7.63 35.93
C LYS A 123 15.43 7.99 35.82
N TYR A 124 15.10 9.26 35.90
CA TYR A 124 13.74 9.76 35.69
C TYR A 124 13.25 9.44 34.28
N MET A 125 14.04 9.80 33.23
CA MET A 125 13.69 9.56 31.85
C MET A 125 13.40 8.07 31.58
N ARG A 126 14.23 7.14 32.10
CA ARG A 126 13.97 5.69 31.98
C ARG A 126 12.67 5.27 32.67
N SER A 127 12.44 5.76 33.86
CA SER A 127 11.20 5.45 34.59
C SER A 127 9.95 5.87 33.83
N GLU A 128 9.95 7.07 33.27
CA GLU A 128 8.82 7.56 32.47
C GLU A 128 8.68 6.78 31.15
N THR A 129 9.80 6.45 30.49
CA THR A 129 9.79 5.60 29.29
C THR A 129 9.17 4.23 29.60
N ARG A 130 9.58 3.59 30.71
CA ARG A 130 9.02 2.30 31.13
C ARG A 130 7.52 2.39 31.38
N LYS A 131 7.07 3.45 32.06
CA LYS A 131 5.63 3.68 32.28
C LYS A 131 4.85 3.79 30.97
N ALA A 132 5.35 4.58 30.00
CA ALA A 132 4.70 4.74 28.71
C ALA A 132 4.62 3.41 27.93
N LEU A 133 5.68 2.60 27.97
CA LEU A 133 5.71 1.27 27.37
C LEU A 133 4.77 0.29 28.10
N ASP A 134 4.68 0.35 29.42
CA ASP A 134 3.80 -0.51 30.23
C ASP A 134 2.31 -0.20 29.98
N VAL A 135 1.95 1.07 29.77
CA VAL A 135 0.59 1.45 29.33
C VAL A 135 0.20 0.72 28.05
N LEU A 136 1.15 0.54 27.15
CA LEU A 136 0.95 -0.19 25.89
C LEU A 136 1.07 -1.72 26.04
N GLY A 137 1.49 -2.22 27.21
CA GLY A 137 1.83 -3.64 27.38
C GLY A 137 3.00 -4.07 26.52
N SER A 138 3.90 -3.15 26.17
CA SER A 138 5.06 -3.42 25.33
C SER A 138 6.21 -4.03 26.14
N HIS A 139 6.86 -5.07 25.55
CA HIS A 139 8.03 -5.73 26.14
C HIS A 139 9.36 -5.11 25.69
N VAL A 140 9.31 -4.01 24.93
CA VAL A 140 10.50 -3.30 24.46
C VAL A 140 11.34 -2.83 25.66
N ASP A 141 12.65 -3.11 25.60
CA ASP A 141 13.61 -2.58 26.60
C ASP A 141 13.85 -1.10 26.33
N GLU A 142 13.67 -0.27 27.35
CA GLU A 142 13.90 1.18 27.27
C GLU A 142 15.37 1.56 26.99
N ASN A 143 16.30 0.63 27.15
CA ASN A 143 17.72 0.82 26.82
C ASN A 143 18.12 0.25 25.46
N ALA A 144 17.23 -0.47 24.77
CA ALA A 144 17.50 -1.00 23.44
C ALA A 144 17.76 0.13 22.44
N LEU A 145 18.68 -0.10 21.49
CA LEU A 145 18.87 0.81 20.36
C LEU A 145 17.70 0.70 19.38
N ILE A 146 17.22 1.81 18.86
CA ILE A 146 16.14 1.85 17.87
C ILE A 146 16.46 1.00 16.63
N SER A 147 17.73 0.97 16.19
CA SER A 147 18.18 0.16 15.05
C SER A 147 17.97 -1.35 15.22
N THR A 148 17.92 -1.84 16.46
CA THR A 148 17.78 -3.28 16.77
C THR A 148 16.33 -3.73 16.88
N LEU A 149 15.37 -2.79 16.89
CA LEU A 149 13.97 -3.07 17.08
C LEU A 149 13.31 -3.59 15.80
N SER A 150 12.32 -4.47 15.97
CA SER A 150 11.41 -4.83 14.89
C SER A 150 10.58 -3.61 14.45
N ILE A 151 9.96 -3.72 13.28
CA ILE A 151 9.09 -2.66 12.75
C ILE A 151 7.91 -2.41 13.70
N ALA A 152 7.31 -3.46 14.25
CA ALA A 152 6.23 -3.36 15.22
C ALA A 152 6.68 -2.69 16.52
N ASP A 153 7.85 -3.02 17.03
CA ASP A 153 8.41 -2.40 18.23
C ASP A 153 8.69 -0.90 18.00
N LYS A 154 9.22 -0.53 16.83
CA LYS A 154 9.39 0.88 16.44
C LYS A 154 8.04 1.62 16.45
N GLN A 155 6.96 0.99 15.98
CA GLN A 155 5.62 1.55 16.03
C GLN A 155 5.14 1.76 17.48
N MET A 156 5.39 0.78 18.36
CA MET A 156 5.07 0.91 19.81
C MET A 156 5.85 2.04 20.45
N VAL A 157 7.11 2.25 20.08
CA VAL A 157 7.94 3.37 20.56
C VAL A 157 7.38 4.72 20.11
N GLU A 158 6.92 4.86 18.86
CA GLU A 158 6.25 6.10 18.38
C GLU A 158 4.96 6.39 19.17
N ILE A 159 4.17 5.37 19.49
CA ILE A 159 2.95 5.54 20.28
C ILE A 159 3.31 5.88 21.73
N ALA A 160 4.32 5.20 22.33
CA ALA A 160 4.82 5.52 23.66
C ALA A 160 5.31 6.98 23.75
N LYS A 161 5.95 7.47 22.71
CA LYS A 161 6.36 8.87 22.58
C LYS A 161 5.15 9.82 22.59
N ALA A 162 4.06 9.50 21.91
CA ALA A 162 2.83 10.27 21.94
C ALA A 162 2.19 10.28 23.35
N ILE A 163 2.13 9.11 24.02
CA ILE A 163 1.61 8.99 25.39
C ILE A 163 2.44 9.81 26.38
N SER A 164 3.77 9.72 26.26
CA SER A 164 4.70 10.47 27.15
C SER A 164 4.58 11.98 27.03
N ARG A 165 3.78 12.47 26.09
CA ARG A 165 3.51 13.88 25.79
C ARG A 165 2.12 14.32 26.22
N ASP A 166 1.40 13.49 27.01
CA ASP A 166 0.02 13.76 27.42
C ASP A 166 -0.89 14.14 26.26
N ALA A 167 -0.75 13.40 25.14
CA ALA A 167 -1.46 13.69 23.91
C ALA A 167 -2.98 13.57 24.10
N ARG A 168 -3.71 14.64 23.79
CA ARG A 168 -5.18 14.69 23.75
C ARG A 168 -5.72 14.32 22.37
N VAL A 169 -4.98 14.69 21.34
CA VAL A 169 -5.27 14.41 19.92
C VAL A 169 -4.05 13.78 19.27
N VAL A 170 -4.22 12.59 18.71
CA VAL A 170 -3.17 11.86 18.01
C VAL A 170 -3.57 11.66 16.54
N PHE A 171 -2.78 12.20 15.64
CA PHE A 171 -2.87 11.89 14.20
C PHE A 171 -1.99 10.69 13.88
N MET A 172 -2.54 9.69 13.20
CA MET A 172 -1.84 8.50 12.76
C MET A 172 -1.93 8.42 11.22
N ASP A 173 -0.83 8.71 10.53
CA ASP A 173 -0.78 8.70 9.05
C ASP A 173 -0.29 7.34 8.54
N GLU A 174 -1.23 6.50 8.05
CA GLU A 174 -1.01 5.14 7.55
C GLU A 174 -0.19 4.22 8.49
N PRO A 175 -0.54 4.12 9.79
CA PRO A 175 0.30 3.44 10.79
C PRO A 175 0.43 1.92 10.57
N THR A 176 -0.37 1.33 9.69
CA THR A 176 -0.46 -0.11 9.44
C THR A 176 0.21 -0.54 8.14
N ALA A 177 0.84 0.40 7.40
CA ALA A 177 1.35 0.14 6.05
C ALA A 177 2.41 -0.99 5.97
N VAL A 178 3.13 -1.22 7.05
CA VAL A 178 4.26 -2.17 7.12
C VAL A 178 4.06 -3.28 8.16
N LEU A 179 2.89 -3.32 8.81
CA LEU A 179 2.58 -4.26 9.90
C LEU A 179 1.91 -5.55 9.39
N SER A 180 2.16 -6.67 10.06
CA SER A 180 1.42 -7.92 9.88
C SER A 180 -0.01 -7.80 10.45
N ARG A 181 -0.89 -8.77 10.16
CA ARG A 181 -2.26 -8.79 10.69
C ARG A 181 -2.30 -8.87 12.23
N GLU A 182 -1.40 -9.64 12.82
CA GLU A 182 -1.26 -9.80 14.27
C GLU A 182 -0.83 -8.46 14.91
N GLU A 183 0.15 -7.79 14.31
CA GLU A 183 0.65 -6.49 14.78
C GLU A 183 -0.42 -5.39 14.64
N ILE A 184 -1.22 -5.40 13.57
CA ILE A 184 -2.37 -4.49 13.40
C ILE A 184 -3.41 -4.71 14.51
N SER A 185 -3.75 -5.97 14.81
CA SER A 185 -4.70 -6.29 15.89
C SER A 185 -4.20 -5.78 17.26
N MET A 186 -2.89 -5.93 17.53
CA MET A 186 -2.27 -5.39 18.76
C MET A 186 -2.34 -3.86 18.78
N LEU A 187 -2.00 -3.19 17.69
CA LEU A 187 -2.10 -1.73 17.56
C LEU A 187 -3.54 -1.26 17.82
N PHE A 188 -4.54 -1.86 17.19
CA PHE A 188 -5.94 -1.49 17.37
C PHE A 188 -6.41 -1.64 18.80
N LYS A 189 -5.99 -2.72 19.47
CA LYS A 189 -6.27 -2.91 20.90
C LYS A 189 -5.71 -1.76 21.75
N GLN A 190 -4.50 -1.30 21.47
CA GLN A 190 -3.89 -0.19 22.20
C GLN A 190 -4.57 1.15 21.88
N VAL A 191 -4.90 1.41 20.63
CA VAL A 191 -5.63 2.62 20.23
C VAL A 191 -6.98 2.70 20.91
N ARG A 192 -7.76 1.59 20.95
CA ARG A 192 -9.02 1.53 21.69
C ARG A 192 -8.84 1.79 23.18
N LYS A 193 -7.81 1.18 23.81
CA LYS A 193 -7.51 1.40 25.23
C LYS A 193 -7.21 2.87 25.52
N LEU A 194 -6.42 3.54 24.70
CA LEU A 194 -6.09 4.96 24.87
C LEU A 194 -7.30 5.87 24.62
N ARG A 195 -8.13 5.54 23.63
CA ARG A 195 -9.41 6.23 23.40
C ARG A 195 -10.30 6.17 24.64
N ASP A 196 -10.42 4.98 25.25
CA ASP A 196 -11.24 4.78 26.44
C ASP A 196 -10.67 5.54 27.67
N GLN A 197 -9.40 5.94 27.61
CA GLN A 197 -8.73 6.83 28.57
C GLN A 197 -8.88 8.33 28.25
N GLY A 198 -9.59 8.67 27.15
CA GLY A 198 -9.91 10.03 26.76
C GLY A 198 -9.06 10.62 25.64
N THR A 199 -8.11 9.88 25.07
CA THR A 199 -7.35 10.32 23.89
C THR A 199 -8.22 10.23 22.64
N SER A 200 -8.20 11.26 21.79
CA SER A 200 -8.92 11.29 20.52
C SER A 200 -7.96 11.03 19.35
N PHE A 201 -8.38 10.27 18.35
CA PHE A 201 -7.52 9.85 17.25
C PHE A 201 -8.06 10.30 15.89
N VAL A 202 -7.18 10.76 15.03
CA VAL A 202 -7.44 10.89 13.58
C VAL A 202 -6.63 9.80 12.87
N PHE A 203 -7.32 8.79 12.36
CA PHE A 203 -6.74 7.62 11.70
C PHE A 203 -6.79 7.80 10.19
N VAL A 204 -5.64 8.04 9.57
CA VAL A 204 -5.54 8.14 8.10
C VAL A 204 -5.20 6.78 7.55
N SER A 205 -6.08 6.24 6.73
CA SER A 205 -5.86 4.98 6.03
C SER A 205 -6.55 5.01 4.65
N HIS A 206 -6.10 4.16 3.75
CA HIS A 206 -6.76 3.85 2.50
C HIS A 206 -7.35 2.43 2.50
N LYS A 207 -7.19 1.68 3.58
CA LYS A 207 -7.68 0.32 3.75
C LYS A 207 -9.05 0.34 4.42
N LEU A 208 -10.07 -0.05 3.67
CA LEU A 208 -11.46 0.00 4.11
C LEU A 208 -11.72 -0.89 5.34
N ASP A 209 -11.15 -2.11 5.34
CA ASP A 209 -11.34 -3.08 6.42
C ASP A 209 -10.85 -2.53 7.76
N GLU A 210 -9.69 -1.84 7.77
CA GLU A 210 -9.12 -1.23 8.97
C GLU A 210 -10.01 -0.12 9.51
N VAL A 211 -10.57 0.70 8.63
CA VAL A 211 -11.47 1.80 9.00
C VAL A 211 -12.78 1.26 9.57
N MET A 212 -13.35 0.25 8.90
CA MET A 212 -14.59 -0.39 9.36
C MET A 212 -14.43 -1.08 10.72
N GLU A 213 -13.24 -1.64 10.99
CA GLU A 213 -12.96 -2.32 12.26
C GLU A 213 -12.69 -1.34 13.41
N LEU A 214 -11.98 -0.23 13.16
CA LEU A 214 -11.40 0.57 14.23
C LEU A 214 -12.18 1.85 14.55
N THR A 215 -12.85 2.48 13.57
CA THR A 215 -13.24 3.88 13.67
C THR A 215 -14.72 4.09 13.98
N ASP A 216 -15.02 5.20 14.67
CA ASP A 216 -16.38 5.58 15.05
C ASP A 216 -17.07 6.38 13.94
N ARG A 217 -16.32 7.29 13.29
CA ARG A 217 -16.79 8.13 12.17
C ARG A 217 -15.73 8.16 11.08
N VAL A 218 -16.15 8.48 9.88
CA VAL A 218 -15.28 8.64 8.71
C VAL A 218 -15.58 9.94 7.98
N THR A 219 -14.54 10.70 7.68
CA THR A 219 -14.55 11.83 6.75
C THR A 219 -13.87 11.44 5.47
N VAL A 220 -14.53 11.63 4.34
CA VAL A 220 -13.98 11.38 3.01
C VAL A 220 -13.60 12.69 2.35
N LEU A 221 -12.33 12.77 1.92
CA LEU A 221 -11.81 13.83 1.05
C LEU A 221 -11.63 13.32 -0.38
N ARG A 222 -11.91 14.18 -1.35
CA ARG A 222 -11.65 13.93 -2.78
C ARG A 222 -11.24 15.22 -3.46
N ASP A 223 -10.15 15.18 -4.22
CA ASP A 223 -9.61 16.35 -4.97
C ASP A 223 -9.46 17.62 -4.12
N GLY A 224 -9.04 17.45 -2.85
CA GLY A 224 -8.86 18.54 -1.90
C GLY A 224 -10.15 19.09 -1.30
N GLN A 225 -11.28 18.46 -1.54
CA GLN A 225 -12.61 18.86 -1.03
C GLN A 225 -13.14 17.88 0.01
N TRP A 226 -13.87 18.39 0.98
CA TRP A 226 -14.69 17.58 1.88
C TRP A 226 -15.92 17.06 1.12
N ILE A 227 -16.14 15.76 1.16
CA ILE A 227 -17.26 15.10 0.48
C ILE A 227 -18.36 14.78 1.49
N LYS A 228 -18.01 14.03 2.53
CA LYS A 228 -18.98 13.58 3.54
C LYS A 228 -18.26 13.20 4.84
N THR A 229 -18.96 13.43 5.95
CA THR A 229 -18.64 12.84 7.26
C THR A 229 -19.84 12.02 7.72
N SER A 230 -19.62 10.79 8.16
CA SER A 230 -20.69 9.88 8.61
C SER A 230 -20.18 8.97 9.73
N PRO A 231 -21.09 8.44 10.59
CA PRO A 231 -20.75 7.30 11.44
C PRO A 231 -20.30 6.11 10.58
N THR A 232 -19.25 5.43 10.98
CA THR A 232 -18.73 4.25 10.25
C THR A 232 -19.75 3.13 10.23
N SER A 233 -20.52 2.97 11.30
CA SER A 233 -21.54 1.92 11.47
C SER A 233 -22.70 1.94 10.45
N ILE A 234 -22.93 3.08 9.76
CA ILE A 234 -24.00 3.21 8.76
C ILE A 234 -23.49 3.13 7.31
N LEU A 235 -22.18 2.95 7.14
CA LEU A 235 -21.53 2.82 5.83
C LEU A 235 -21.00 1.40 5.69
N ASP A 236 -21.02 0.88 4.47
CA ASP A 236 -20.27 -0.28 4.07
C ASP A 236 -19.01 0.13 3.28
N GLY A 237 -18.11 -0.81 3.07
CA GLY A 237 -16.86 -0.55 2.36
C GLY A 237 -17.07 -0.04 0.94
N GLU A 238 -18.13 -0.49 0.27
CA GLU A 238 -18.47 -0.07 -1.09
C GLU A 238 -18.96 1.40 -1.12
N SER A 239 -19.79 1.79 -0.19
CA SER A 239 -20.26 3.19 -0.04
C SER A 239 -19.09 4.14 0.23
N ILE A 240 -18.13 3.75 1.09
CA ILE A 240 -16.94 4.57 1.36
C ILE A 240 -16.09 4.68 0.08
N ALA A 241 -15.86 3.58 -0.62
CA ALA A 241 -15.11 3.56 -1.86
C ALA A 241 -15.78 4.45 -2.94
N GLN A 242 -17.10 4.40 -3.08
CA GLN A 242 -17.86 5.29 -3.98
C GLN A 242 -17.67 6.77 -3.63
N LEU A 243 -17.72 7.13 -2.35
CA LEU A 243 -17.48 8.50 -1.89
C LEU A 243 -16.06 8.98 -2.22
N MET A 244 -15.05 8.07 -2.10
CA MET A 244 -13.64 8.37 -2.39
C MET A 244 -13.41 8.61 -3.89
N VAL A 245 -13.96 7.75 -4.75
CA VAL A 245 -13.73 7.76 -6.21
C VAL A 245 -14.69 8.71 -6.93
N GLY A 246 -15.91 8.86 -6.43
CA GLY A 246 -16.92 9.79 -6.98
C GLY A 246 -17.59 9.34 -8.28
N ARG A 247 -17.46 8.08 -8.63
CA ARG A 247 -18.16 7.42 -9.74
C ARG A 247 -18.91 6.23 -9.16
N GLU A 248 -20.04 5.86 -9.75
CA GLU A 248 -20.61 4.55 -9.45
C GLU A 248 -19.53 3.49 -9.70
N LEU A 249 -19.08 2.85 -8.66
CA LEU A 249 -18.27 1.65 -8.74
C LEU A 249 -19.19 0.51 -9.21
N SER A 250 -19.62 0.58 -10.44
CA SER A 250 -20.17 -0.59 -11.11
C SER A 250 -19.04 -1.60 -11.23
N SER A 251 -18.91 -2.44 -10.22
CA SER A 251 -17.88 -3.42 -9.91
C SER A 251 -16.43 -2.88 -9.93
N LEU A 252 -15.75 -2.96 -8.78
CA LEU A 252 -14.30 -2.68 -8.67
C LEU A 252 -13.49 -3.55 -9.65
N TYR A 253 -14.03 -4.73 -9.92
CA TYR A 253 -13.45 -5.72 -10.82
C TYR A 253 -14.23 -5.78 -12.13
N PRO A 254 -13.54 -5.82 -13.29
CA PRO A 254 -14.18 -6.08 -14.57
C PRO A 254 -14.75 -7.51 -14.61
N ALA A 255 -15.67 -7.76 -15.52
CA ALA A 255 -16.13 -9.14 -15.79
C ALA A 255 -14.93 -10.03 -16.11
N LYS A 256 -14.87 -11.22 -15.51
CA LYS A 256 -13.81 -12.19 -15.75
C LYS A 256 -13.72 -12.52 -17.24
N VAL A 257 -12.52 -12.77 -17.68
CA VAL A 257 -12.21 -13.19 -19.06
C VAL A 257 -12.08 -14.70 -19.02
N GLU A 258 -13.12 -15.39 -19.47
CA GLU A 258 -13.08 -16.87 -19.57
C GLU A 258 -12.23 -17.23 -20.80
N PRO A 259 -11.16 -18.02 -20.64
CA PRO A 259 -10.42 -18.54 -21.78
C PRO A 259 -11.26 -19.54 -22.53
N ASP A 260 -11.09 -19.66 -23.83
CA ASP A 260 -11.69 -20.76 -24.60
C ASP A 260 -11.06 -22.09 -24.15
N ILE A 261 -11.88 -23.13 -23.95
CA ILE A 261 -11.44 -24.44 -23.43
C ILE A 261 -10.42 -25.09 -24.37
N ASP A 262 -10.50 -24.80 -25.66
CA ASP A 262 -9.61 -25.32 -26.72
C ASP A 262 -8.36 -24.45 -26.96
N GLU A 263 -8.14 -23.37 -26.17
CA GLU A 263 -6.99 -22.49 -26.34
C GLU A 263 -5.65 -23.18 -26.03
N GLU A 264 -4.66 -22.84 -26.82
CA GLU A 264 -3.29 -23.36 -26.77
C GLU A 264 -2.64 -23.11 -25.41
N VAL A 265 -1.92 -24.11 -24.86
CA VAL A 265 -1.04 -23.95 -23.71
C VAL A 265 0.19 -23.14 -24.13
N VAL A 266 0.32 -21.93 -23.60
CA VAL A 266 1.41 -21.00 -23.94
C VAL A 266 2.56 -21.03 -22.94
N LEU A 267 2.30 -21.54 -21.72
CA LEU A 267 3.32 -21.76 -20.69
C LEU A 267 3.05 -23.09 -20.00
N SER A 268 4.06 -23.96 -19.98
CA SER A 268 4.07 -25.18 -19.17
C SER A 268 5.23 -25.15 -18.18
N VAL A 269 4.92 -25.40 -16.92
CA VAL A 269 5.86 -25.46 -15.81
C VAL A 269 5.77 -26.86 -15.23
N SER A 270 6.87 -27.64 -15.28
CA SER A 270 6.90 -29.03 -14.88
C SER A 270 7.96 -29.25 -13.80
N SER A 271 7.52 -29.67 -12.62
CA SER A 271 8.34 -30.08 -11.46
C SER A 271 9.44 -29.09 -11.08
N VAL A 272 9.16 -27.77 -11.20
CA VAL A 272 10.13 -26.72 -10.90
C VAL A 272 10.45 -26.70 -9.41
N SER A 273 11.74 -26.82 -9.10
CA SER A 273 12.28 -26.72 -7.75
C SER A 273 13.39 -25.67 -7.69
N THR A 274 13.44 -24.93 -6.56
CA THR A 274 14.48 -23.95 -6.22
C THR A 274 14.85 -24.14 -4.74
N GLY A 275 15.71 -23.29 -4.18
CA GLY A 275 15.97 -23.29 -2.73
C GLY A 275 14.71 -23.03 -1.86
N TYR A 276 13.62 -22.51 -2.44
CA TYR A 276 12.38 -22.12 -1.74
C TYR A 276 11.14 -22.83 -2.27
N VAL A 277 11.15 -23.26 -3.53
CA VAL A 277 10.03 -23.88 -4.22
C VAL A 277 10.33 -25.37 -4.41
N ARG A 278 9.30 -26.21 -4.29
CA ARG A 278 9.42 -27.67 -4.36
C ARG A 278 8.35 -28.22 -5.30
N ASP A 279 8.79 -28.82 -6.40
CA ASP A 279 7.96 -29.59 -7.33
C ASP A 279 6.69 -28.86 -7.78
N ALA A 280 6.87 -27.60 -8.27
CA ALA A 280 5.75 -26.82 -8.75
C ALA A 280 5.45 -27.14 -10.22
N SER A 281 4.20 -27.52 -10.50
CA SER A 281 3.72 -27.84 -11.85
C SER A 281 2.38 -27.17 -12.11
N PHE A 282 2.25 -26.49 -13.25
CA PHE A 282 1.02 -25.88 -13.75
C PHE A 282 1.18 -25.45 -15.21
N GLU A 283 0.06 -25.16 -15.85
CA GLU A 283 0.00 -24.66 -17.23
C GLU A 283 -0.82 -23.38 -17.28
N VAL A 284 -0.52 -22.54 -18.27
CA VAL A 284 -1.27 -21.33 -18.59
C VAL A 284 -1.70 -21.38 -20.04
N ARG A 285 -2.99 -21.12 -20.28
CA ARG A 285 -3.59 -21.06 -21.60
C ARG A 285 -3.52 -19.63 -22.18
N LYS A 286 -3.63 -19.53 -23.46
CA LYS A 286 -3.68 -18.24 -24.15
C LYS A 286 -4.91 -17.44 -23.70
N GLY A 287 -4.72 -16.15 -23.42
CA GLY A 287 -5.80 -15.27 -22.93
C GLY A 287 -6.24 -15.51 -21.48
N GLU A 288 -5.65 -16.50 -20.79
CA GLU A 288 -5.99 -16.81 -19.40
C GLU A 288 -5.43 -15.80 -18.40
N ILE A 289 -6.19 -15.51 -17.35
CA ILE A 289 -5.72 -14.84 -16.15
C ILE A 289 -5.70 -15.84 -15.00
N ILE A 290 -4.52 -16.36 -14.66
CA ILE A 290 -4.33 -17.26 -13.51
C ILE A 290 -3.79 -16.51 -12.30
N GLY A 291 -4.35 -16.76 -11.13
CA GLY A 291 -3.94 -16.17 -9.86
C GLY A 291 -3.01 -17.09 -9.06
N PHE A 292 -2.06 -16.48 -8.35
CA PHE A 292 -1.26 -17.17 -7.33
C PHE A 292 -1.50 -16.51 -5.98
N SER A 293 -2.06 -17.27 -5.03
CA SER A 293 -2.37 -16.84 -3.66
C SER A 293 -1.68 -17.71 -2.62
N GLY A 294 -1.66 -17.27 -1.36
CA GLY A 294 -1.06 -17.98 -0.24
C GLY A 294 -0.53 -17.01 0.82
N LEU A 295 -0.10 -17.53 1.97
CA LEU A 295 0.46 -16.73 3.06
C LEU A 295 1.80 -16.10 2.66
N ILE A 296 2.21 -15.07 3.42
CA ILE A 296 3.54 -14.45 3.26
C ILE A 296 4.62 -15.53 3.45
N GLY A 297 5.60 -15.56 2.53
CA GLY A 297 6.66 -16.58 2.56
C GLY A 297 6.26 -17.93 1.93
N SER A 298 5.10 -18.03 1.27
CA SER A 298 4.67 -19.28 0.61
C SER A 298 5.49 -19.68 -0.62
N GLY A 299 6.38 -18.82 -1.14
CA GLY A 299 7.24 -19.13 -2.29
C GLY A 299 6.72 -18.62 -3.64
N ARG A 300 5.64 -17.83 -3.67
CA ARG A 300 5.00 -17.31 -4.91
C ARG A 300 5.98 -16.51 -5.76
N THR A 301 6.59 -15.47 -5.18
CA THR A 301 7.55 -14.61 -5.88
C THR A 301 8.74 -15.41 -6.38
N GLU A 302 9.27 -16.33 -5.56
CA GLU A 302 10.43 -17.17 -5.88
C GLU A 302 10.13 -18.10 -7.06
N LEU A 303 8.91 -18.64 -7.15
CA LEU A 303 8.47 -19.43 -8.32
C LEU A 303 8.41 -18.54 -9.57
N MET A 304 7.82 -17.37 -9.49
CA MET A 304 7.73 -16.46 -10.65
C MET A 304 9.09 -15.95 -11.11
N GLU A 305 9.99 -15.63 -10.18
CA GLU A 305 11.38 -15.29 -10.51
C GLU A 305 12.11 -16.46 -11.20
N ALA A 306 11.82 -17.71 -10.81
CA ALA A 306 12.43 -18.90 -11.44
C ALA A 306 11.89 -19.14 -12.87
N ILE A 307 10.57 -18.91 -13.08
CA ILE A 307 9.95 -19.01 -14.40
C ILE A 307 10.52 -17.92 -15.35
N ALA A 308 10.63 -16.70 -14.84
CA ALA A 308 11.16 -15.56 -15.60
C ALA A 308 12.68 -15.61 -15.83
N GLY A 309 13.39 -16.63 -15.32
CA GLY A 309 14.84 -16.75 -15.45
C GLY A 309 15.65 -15.83 -14.54
N LEU A 310 15.02 -15.16 -13.58
CA LEU A 310 15.68 -14.30 -12.60
C LEU A 310 16.28 -15.08 -11.44
N ARG A 311 15.86 -16.35 -11.28
CA ARG A 311 16.33 -17.28 -10.24
C ARG A 311 16.67 -18.62 -10.88
N THR A 312 17.77 -19.23 -10.46
CA THR A 312 18.17 -20.54 -10.95
C THR A 312 17.23 -21.62 -10.44
N ARG A 313 16.76 -22.47 -11.33
CA ARG A 313 16.05 -23.71 -11.02
C ARG A 313 17.07 -24.80 -10.69
N LEU A 314 16.79 -25.59 -9.67
CA LEU A 314 17.57 -26.78 -9.31
C LEU A 314 17.10 -27.98 -10.12
N GLU A 315 15.76 -28.07 -10.33
CA GLU A 315 15.10 -29.13 -11.08
C GLU A 315 13.92 -28.57 -11.84
N GLY A 316 13.40 -29.34 -12.79
CA GLY A 316 12.19 -29.02 -13.56
C GLY A 316 12.45 -28.18 -14.80
N GLU A 317 11.39 -28.07 -15.59
CA GLU A 317 11.43 -27.44 -16.90
C GLU A 317 10.38 -26.34 -17.00
N VAL A 318 10.70 -25.29 -17.79
CA VAL A 318 9.77 -24.24 -18.19
C VAL A 318 9.77 -24.17 -19.70
N VAL A 319 8.60 -24.39 -20.29
CA VAL A 319 8.39 -24.35 -21.74
C VAL A 319 7.45 -23.18 -22.06
N ILE A 320 7.86 -22.30 -22.96
CA ILE A 320 7.06 -21.16 -23.42
C ILE A 320 6.82 -21.34 -24.92
N LYS A 321 5.58 -21.47 -25.34
CA LYS A 321 5.19 -21.67 -26.75
C LYS A 321 5.97 -22.82 -27.44
N GLY A 322 6.21 -23.91 -26.72
CA GLY A 322 6.97 -25.06 -27.21
C GLY A 322 8.50 -24.93 -27.14
N GLU A 323 9.03 -23.78 -26.70
CA GLU A 323 10.47 -23.57 -26.53
C GLU A 323 10.86 -23.70 -25.05
N THR A 324 11.83 -24.57 -24.74
CA THR A 324 12.38 -24.72 -23.40
C THR A 324 13.26 -23.53 -23.03
N VAL A 325 12.94 -22.89 -21.91
CA VAL A 325 13.71 -21.76 -21.36
C VAL A 325 14.84 -22.27 -20.45
N PRO A 326 16.11 -21.94 -20.73
CA PRO A 326 17.21 -22.31 -19.86
C PRO A 326 17.07 -21.73 -18.44
N SER A 327 17.57 -22.48 -17.44
CA SER A 327 17.55 -22.03 -16.04
C SER A 327 18.43 -20.79 -15.84
N GLY A 328 17.89 -19.75 -15.21
CA GLY A 328 18.63 -18.52 -14.92
C GLY A 328 18.89 -17.60 -16.12
N ASP A 329 18.20 -17.82 -17.24
CA ASP A 329 18.33 -16.98 -18.45
C ASP A 329 17.06 -16.11 -18.70
N VAL A 330 17.08 -14.90 -18.14
CA VAL A 330 16.00 -13.93 -18.31
C VAL A 330 15.88 -13.45 -19.77
N HIS A 331 16.98 -13.44 -20.53
CA HIS A 331 16.96 -13.03 -21.92
C HIS A 331 16.26 -14.07 -22.80
N ALA A 332 16.45 -15.36 -22.51
CA ALA A 332 15.73 -16.43 -23.20
C ALA A 332 14.22 -16.32 -22.91
N ALA A 333 13.81 -16.17 -21.63
CA ALA A 333 12.40 -15.99 -21.29
C ALA A 333 11.77 -14.79 -22.02
N ASN A 334 12.48 -13.66 -22.06
CA ASN A 334 12.00 -12.46 -22.77
C ASN A 334 11.88 -12.69 -24.29
N ARG A 335 12.83 -13.40 -24.92
CA ARG A 335 12.76 -13.73 -26.34
C ARG A 335 11.57 -14.63 -26.68
N CYS A 336 11.22 -15.56 -25.78
CA CYS A 336 10.03 -16.39 -25.91
C CYS A 336 8.72 -15.62 -25.65
N GLY A 337 8.79 -14.33 -25.30
CA GLY A 337 7.62 -13.46 -25.12
C GLY A 337 7.09 -13.40 -23.69
N LEU A 338 7.88 -13.81 -22.67
CA LEU A 338 7.51 -13.69 -21.26
C LEU A 338 8.13 -12.42 -20.66
N ALA A 339 7.33 -11.63 -19.95
CA ALA A 339 7.81 -10.49 -19.18
C ALA A 339 7.39 -10.58 -17.70
N TYR A 340 8.24 -10.09 -16.80
CA TYR A 340 8.00 -10.09 -15.36
C TYR A 340 7.96 -8.67 -14.79
N MET A 341 6.87 -8.37 -14.13
CA MET A 341 6.68 -7.14 -13.37
C MET A 341 6.86 -7.41 -11.88
N THR A 342 7.91 -6.84 -11.30
CA THR A 342 8.28 -7.05 -9.89
C THR A 342 7.38 -6.30 -8.92
N LYS A 343 7.14 -6.89 -7.74
CA LYS A 343 6.46 -6.23 -6.60
C LYS A 343 7.24 -5.07 -6.00
N ASP A 344 8.58 -5.08 -6.13
CA ASP A 344 9.45 -4.02 -5.60
C ASP A 344 9.70 -2.95 -6.66
N ARG A 345 8.73 -2.04 -6.76
CA ARG A 345 8.76 -0.92 -7.71
C ARG A 345 9.97 -0.01 -7.50
N LYS A 346 10.32 0.26 -6.22
CA LYS A 346 11.30 1.30 -5.87
C LYS A 346 12.75 0.84 -6.05
N SER A 347 13.07 -0.40 -5.70
CA SER A 347 14.45 -0.90 -5.71
C SER A 347 14.79 -1.72 -6.95
N LYS A 348 13.80 -2.48 -7.50
CA LYS A 348 14.01 -3.40 -8.63
C LYS A 348 13.27 -2.97 -9.91
N GLY A 349 12.15 -2.27 -9.79
CA GLY A 349 11.26 -1.97 -10.91
C GLY A 349 11.66 -0.75 -11.70
N LEU A 350 11.96 0.38 -11.04
CA LEU A 350 12.24 1.66 -11.66
C LEU A 350 13.58 2.24 -11.21
N LEU A 351 14.25 2.91 -12.12
CA LEU A 351 15.40 3.77 -11.83
C LEU A 351 14.87 5.13 -11.34
N LEU A 352 14.69 5.27 -10.01
CA LEU A 352 14.02 6.43 -9.41
C LEU A 352 14.72 7.76 -9.68
N ARG A 353 16.04 7.76 -9.95
CA ARG A 353 16.83 8.97 -10.29
C ARG A 353 16.82 9.29 -11.77
N SER A 354 16.23 8.44 -12.61
CA SER A 354 16.15 8.62 -14.06
C SER A 354 14.77 9.11 -14.49
N GLY A 355 14.69 9.73 -15.68
CA GLY A 355 13.44 10.18 -16.28
C GLY A 355 12.53 9.04 -16.71
N MET A 356 11.29 9.40 -17.05
CA MET A 356 10.28 8.44 -17.52
C MET A 356 10.69 7.72 -18.81
N MET A 357 11.25 8.45 -19.76
CA MET A 357 11.66 7.92 -21.06
C MET A 357 12.69 6.80 -20.90
N THR A 358 13.77 7.06 -20.15
CA THR A 358 14.80 6.07 -19.83
C THR A 358 14.22 4.83 -19.13
N ASN A 359 13.31 5.03 -18.17
CA ASN A 359 12.65 3.92 -17.51
C ASN A 359 11.80 3.09 -18.46
N LEU A 360 11.03 3.73 -19.33
CA LEU A 360 10.11 3.08 -20.25
C LEU A 360 10.86 2.17 -21.23
N THR A 361 11.92 2.69 -21.87
CA THR A 361 12.59 2.03 -23.00
C THR A 361 13.71 1.09 -22.61
N LEU A 362 14.13 1.10 -21.32
CA LEU A 362 15.29 0.35 -20.83
C LEU A 362 15.29 -1.15 -21.18
N GLN A 363 14.12 -1.79 -21.16
CA GLN A 363 13.99 -3.22 -21.48
C GLN A 363 13.82 -3.50 -22.98
N SER A 364 13.56 -2.45 -23.77
CA SER A 364 13.29 -2.53 -25.19
C SER A 364 14.24 -1.70 -26.06
N LEU A 365 15.44 -1.38 -25.54
CA LEU A 365 16.43 -0.51 -26.22
C LEU A 365 16.73 -0.92 -27.65
N GLY A 366 16.76 -2.24 -27.94
CA GLY A 366 16.96 -2.75 -29.31
C GLY A 366 15.92 -2.25 -30.32
N ARG A 367 14.67 -2.01 -29.88
CA ARG A 367 13.56 -1.49 -30.71
C ARG A 367 13.72 0.00 -31.02
N HIS A 368 14.43 0.72 -30.14
CA HIS A 368 14.68 2.16 -30.24
C HIS A 368 16.08 2.46 -30.75
N SER A 369 16.85 1.44 -31.16
CA SER A 369 18.20 1.55 -31.66
C SER A 369 18.24 1.28 -33.15
N ARG A 370 19.07 2.06 -33.89
CA ARG A 370 19.41 1.78 -35.27
C ARG A 370 20.93 1.88 -35.45
N HIS A 371 21.55 0.81 -35.99
CA HIS A 371 23.01 0.72 -36.13
C HIS A 371 23.80 1.01 -34.82
N GLY A 372 23.25 0.59 -33.68
CA GLY A 372 23.87 0.81 -32.34
C GLY A 372 23.64 2.18 -31.73
N TYR A 373 22.92 3.08 -32.38
CA TYR A 373 22.58 4.40 -31.87
C TYR A 373 21.10 4.43 -31.41
N LEU A 374 20.85 4.96 -30.22
CA LEU A 374 19.49 5.21 -29.74
C LEU A 374 18.86 6.36 -30.54
N SER A 375 17.59 6.21 -30.85
CA SER A 375 16.77 7.23 -31.50
C SER A 375 15.91 7.98 -30.48
N PRO A 376 16.29 9.22 -30.10
CA PRO A 376 15.49 10.00 -29.13
C PRO A 376 14.05 10.25 -29.62
N GLY A 377 13.85 10.36 -30.95
CA GLY A 377 12.51 10.52 -31.51
C GLY A 377 11.64 9.28 -31.33
N SER A 378 12.23 8.07 -31.49
CA SER A 378 11.52 6.80 -31.24
C SER A 378 11.14 6.65 -29.78
N GLU A 379 12.06 6.94 -28.86
CA GLU A 379 11.81 6.89 -27.42
C GLU A 379 10.74 7.91 -26.99
N ALA A 380 10.78 9.15 -27.53
CA ALA A 380 9.78 10.17 -27.24
C ALA A 380 8.38 9.76 -27.75
N ALA A 381 8.30 9.13 -28.94
CA ALA A 381 7.04 8.63 -29.48
C ALA A 381 6.48 7.49 -28.61
N ALA A 382 7.34 6.56 -28.15
CA ALA A 382 6.97 5.49 -27.23
C ALA A 382 6.43 6.06 -25.91
N LEU A 383 7.10 7.06 -25.32
CA LEU A 383 6.66 7.72 -24.12
C LEU A 383 5.30 8.41 -24.29
N ALA A 384 5.08 9.10 -25.41
CA ALA A 384 3.81 9.74 -25.71
C ALA A 384 2.67 8.73 -25.87
N LYS A 385 2.93 7.57 -26.48
CA LYS A 385 2.00 6.44 -26.59
C LYS A 385 1.68 5.85 -25.21
N ALA A 386 2.71 5.58 -24.40
CA ALA A 386 2.57 5.03 -23.07
C ALA A 386 1.78 5.97 -22.15
N LYS A 387 2.06 7.27 -22.15
CA LYS A 387 1.31 8.27 -21.37
C LYS A 387 -0.20 8.22 -21.67
N ARG A 388 -0.57 8.10 -22.93
CA ARG A 388 -1.99 8.00 -23.35
C ARG A 388 -2.60 6.66 -22.97
N ARG A 389 -1.90 5.54 -23.26
CA ARG A 389 -2.43 4.19 -23.05
C ARG A 389 -2.64 3.87 -21.55
N PHE A 390 -1.72 4.32 -20.71
CA PHE A 390 -1.73 4.04 -19.26
C PHE A 390 -2.27 5.20 -18.42
N ASP A 391 -2.76 6.28 -19.06
CA ASP A 391 -3.22 7.50 -18.34
C ASP A 391 -2.20 7.98 -17.30
N ILE A 392 -0.91 8.11 -17.71
CA ILE A 392 0.14 8.62 -16.84
C ILE A 392 0.04 10.14 -16.77
N ARG A 393 -0.42 10.65 -15.62
CA ARG A 393 -0.71 12.07 -15.41
C ARG A 393 0.48 12.75 -14.75
N VAL A 394 1.31 13.39 -15.57
CA VAL A 394 2.45 14.21 -15.13
C VAL A 394 2.49 15.51 -15.91
N ARG A 395 2.81 16.61 -15.24
CA ARG A 395 2.92 17.95 -15.87
C ARG A 395 4.15 18.04 -16.78
N ASP A 396 5.28 17.55 -16.28
CA ASP A 396 6.56 17.57 -16.99
C ASP A 396 6.94 16.13 -17.42
N SER A 397 7.16 15.91 -18.70
CA SER A 397 7.60 14.62 -19.25
C SER A 397 9.06 14.28 -18.88
N ASN A 398 9.84 15.27 -18.44
CA ASN A 398 11.23 15.08 -17.97
C ASN A 398 11.32 14.77 -16.47
N ILE A 399 10.17 14.67 -15.77
CA ILE A 399 10.17 14.37 -14.35
C ILE A 399 10.92 13.06 -14.07
N VAL A 400 11.76 13.04 -13.05
CA VAL A 400 12.39 11.80 -12.58
C VAL A 400 11.34 10.89 -11.91
N ALA A 401 11.45 9.58 -12.14
CA ALA A 401 10.46 8.61 -11.66
C ALA A 401 10.22 8.68 -10.14
N GLY A 402 11.25 9.00 -9.36
CA GLY A 402 11.15 9.12 -7.91
C GLY A 402 10.25 10.26 -7.41
N ARG A 403 9.96 11.26 -8.24
CA ARG A 403 9.06 12.39 -7.90
C ARG A 403 7.62 12.18 -8.34
N MET A 404 7.31 11.07 -8.99
CA MET A 404 5.95 10.71 -9.40
C MET A 404 5.16 10.14 -8.23
N SER A 405 3.83 10.29 -8.26
CA SER A 405 2.96 9.60 -7.30
C SER A 405 3.07 8.07 -7.43
N GLY A 406 2.73 7.34 -6.37
CA GLY A 406 2.77 5.87 -6.37
C GLY A 406 1.99 5.24 -7.54
N GLY A 407 0.78 5.72 -7.81
CA GLY A 407 -0.02 5.25 -8.92
C GLY A 407 0.63 5.51 -10.29
N ASN A 408 1.21 6.70 -10.52
CA ASN A 408 1.91 6.98 -11.77
C ASN A 408 3.21 6.18 -11.92
N GLN A 409 3.93 5.89 -10.82
CA GLN A 409 5.09 5.00 -10.86
C GLN A 409 4.68 3.56 -11.24
N GLN A 410 3.53 3.07 -10.72
CA GLN A 410 3.01 1.75 -11.05
C GLN A 410 2.60 1.65 -12.53
N LYS A 411 1.93 2.68 -13.02
CA LYS A 411 1.57 2.80 -14.45
C LYS A 411 2.82 2.87 -15.35
N LEU A 412 3.87 3.58 -14.91
CA LEU A 412 5.14 3.61 -15.63
C LEU A 412 5.84 2.25 -15.66
N LEU A 413 5.83 1.52 -14.52
CA LEU A 413 6.39 0.17 -14.44
C LEU A 413 5.64 -0.80 -15.37
N LEU A 414 4.32 -0.74 -15.35
CA LEU A 414 3.49 -1.55 -16.25
C LEU A 414 3.75 -1.18 -17.73
N ALA A 415 3.84 0.12 -18.05
CA ALA A 415 4.17 0.59 -19.39
C ALA A 415 5.54 0.10 -19.86
N LYS A 416 6.57 0.11 -18.98
CA LYS A 416 7.91 -0.41 -19.23
C LYS A 416 7.89 -1.89 -19.62
N VAL A 417 7.14 -2.71 -18.88
CA VAL A 417 6.97 -4.14 -19.18
C VAL A 417 6.25 -4.31 -20.50
N MET A 418 5.20 -3.55 -20.74
CA MET A 418 4.41 -3.64 -21.99
C MET A 418 5.13 -3.12 -23.23
N GLU A 419 6.18 -2.30 -23.08
CA GLU A 419 6.98 -1.82 -24.21
C GLU A 419 7.81 -2.94 -24.86
N THR A 420 8.02 -4.06 -24.15
CA THR A 420 8.62 -5.28 -24.73
C THR A 420 7.65 -6.09 -25.59
N GLU A 421 6.35 -5.74 -25.60
CA GLU A 421 5.25 -6.45 -26.28
C GLU A 421 5.16 -7.94 -25.93
N PRO A 422 5.09 -8.30 -24.63
CA PRO A 422 5.07 -9.70 -24.22
C PRO A 422 3.74 -10.37 -24.57
N ASP A 423 3.76 -11.68 -24.77
CA ASP A 423 2.56 -12.52 -24.89
C ASP A 423 2.11 -13.07 -23.54
N ILE A 424 3.08 -13.31 -22.64
CA ILE A 424 2.84 -13.78 -21.28
C ILE A 424 3.40 -12.75 -20.30
N ILE A 425 2.59 -12.35 -19.33
CA ILE A 425 2.95 -11.32 -18.37
C ILE A 425 2.76 -11.87 -16.96
N ILE A 426 3.85 -11.89 -16.18
CA ILE A 426 3.79 -12.14 -14.75
C ILE A 426 3.73 -10.80 -14.05
N ILE A 427 2.70 -10.58 -13.24
CA ILE A 427 2.49 -9.34 -12.48
C ILE A 427 2.49 -9.69 -10.99
N ASP A 428 3.58 -9.34 -10.30
CA ASP A 428 3.74 -9.59 -8.87
C ASP A 428 3.30 -8.34 -8.08
N GLU A 429 2.22 -8.49 -7.28
CA GLU A 429 1.58 -7.46 -6.45
C GLU A 429 1.19 -6.21 -7.28
N PRO A 430 0.25 -6.32 -8.25
CA PRO A 430 -0.07 -5.26 -9.22
C PRO A 430 -0.47 -3.94 -8.59
N THR A 431 -1.11 -3.97 -7.41
CA THR A 431 -1.74 -2.80 -6.80
C THR A 431 -1.18 -2.43 -5.43
N ARG A 432 -0.01 -2.99 -5.07
CA ARG A 432 0.62 -2.72 -3.79
C ARG A 432 0.99 -1.23 -3.63
N GLY A 433 0.43 -0.60 -2.58
CA GLY A 433 0.75 0.79 -2.21
C GLY A 433 0.24 1.83 -3.20
N ILE A 434 -0.91 1.58 -3.81
CA ILE A 434 -1.64 2.52 -4.66
C ILE A 434 -3.09 2.67 -4.18
N ASP A 435 -3.73 3.76 -4.60
CA ASP A 435 -5.12 4.08 -4.24
C ASP A 435 -6.15 3.24 -5.00
N VAL A 436 -7.40 3.22 -4.49
CA VAL A 436 -8.49 2.38 -5.00
C VAL A 436 -8.83 2.71 -6.46
N GLY A 437 -8.83 4.00 -6.85
CA GLY A 437 -9.13 4.38 -8.23
C GLY A 437 -8.05 3.93 -9.21
N THR A 438 -6.77 3.99 -8.79
CA THR A 438 -5.67 3.44 -9.60
C THR A 438 -5.73 1.90 -9.64
N LYS A 439 -6.12 1.21 -8.54
CA LYS A 439 -6.34 -0.25 -8.54
C LYS A 439 -7.35 -0.64 -9.62
N GLN A 440 -8.52 0.01 -9.64
CA GLN A 440 -9.56 -0.25 -10.64
C GLN A 440 -9.03 -0.11 -12.07
N GLN A 441 -8.27 0.97 -12.36
CA GLN A 441 -7.69 1.17 -13.69
C GLN A 441 -6.74 0.03 -14.09
N ILE A 442 -5.92 -0.46 -13.14
CA ILE A 442 -5.01 -1.57 -13.38
C ILE A 442 -5.79 -2.88 -13.63
N TYR A 443 -6.86 -3.15 -12.89
CA TYR A 443 -7.70 -4.33 -13.08
C TYR A 443 -8.36 -4.34 -14.46
N HIS A 444 -8.94 -3.21 -14.87
CA HIS A 444 -9.49 -3.07 -16.22
C HIS A 444 -8.42 -3.24 -17.29
N PHE A 445 -7.21 -2.75 -17.06
CA PHE A 445 -6.10 -2.91 -17.99
C PHE A 445 -5.66 -4.37 -18.09
N ILE A 446 -5.52 -5.10 -16.96
CA ILE A 446 -5.20 -6.53 -16.95
C ILE A 446 -6.24 -7.33 -17.74
N SER A 447 -7.53 -7.09 -17.50
CA SER A 447 -8.60 -7.77 -18.25
C SER A 447 -8.62 -7.41 -19.73
N ALA A 448 -8.32 -6.17 -20.09
CA ALA A 448 -8.21 -5.77 -21.49
C ALA A 448 -7.07 -6.50 -22.20
N LEU A 449 -5.91 -6.67 -21.55
CA LEU A 449 -4.79 -7.44 -22.09
C LEU A 449 -5.16 -8.92 -22.34
N ALA A 450 -5.91 -9.54 -21.42
CA ALA A 450 -6.38 -10.91 -21.60
C ALA A 450 -7.36 -11.04 -22.78
N ARG A 451 -8.29 -10.09 -22.91
CA ARG A 451 -9.20 -10.03 -24.09
C ARG A 451 -8.44 -9.81 -25.42
N ASP A 452 -7.30 -9.13 -25.38
CA ASP A 452 -6.39 -8.97 -26.52
C ASP A 452 -5.54 -10.25 -26.78
N GLY A 453 -5.83 -11.38 -26.10
CA GLY A 453 -5.19 -12.69 -26.26
C GLY A 453 -3.85 -12.85 -25.54
N ARG A 454 -3.50 -11.96 -24.60
CA ARG A 454 -2.31 -12.10 -23.74
C ARG A 454 -2.62 -12.92 -22.53
N SER A 455 -1.69 -13.77 -22.10
CA SER A 455 -1.84 -14.60 -20.90
C SER A 455 -1.20 -13.92 -19.71
N ILE A 456 -1.88 -13.94 -18.56
CA ILE A 456 -1.46 -13.16 -17.41
C ILE A 456 -1.41 -14.03 -16.16
N ILE A 457 -0.30 -13.94 -15.42
CA ILE A 457 -0.14 -14.54 -14.11
C ILE A 457 -0.16 -13.40 -13.09
N VAL A 458 -1.19 -13.37 -12.25
CA VAL A 458 -1.34 -12.39 -11.17
C VAL A 458 -0.91 -13.04 -9.86
N VAL A 459 0.13 -12.49 -9.24
CA VAL A 459 0.53 -12.88 -7.89
C VAL A 459 0.06 -11.78 -6.92
N SER A 460 -0.79 -12.13 -5.97
CA SER A 460 -1.27 -11.14 -5.01
C SER A 460 -1.40 -11.70 -3.59
N SER A 461 -1.10 -10.86 -2.62
CA SER A 461 -1.39 -11.08 -1.20
C SER A 461 -2.81 -10.64 -0.83
N GLU A 462 -3.46 -9.84 -1.69
CA GLU A 462 -4.85 -9.42 -1.51
C GLU A 462 -5.78 -10.46 -2.16
N MET A 463 -6.45 -11.28 -1.35
CA MET A 463 -7.36 -12.31 -1.85
C MET A 463 -8.48 -11.78 -2.73
N PRO A 464 -9.14 -10.65 -2.41
CA PRO A 464 -10.17 -10.07 -3.27
C PRO A 464 -9.68 -9.78 -4.70
N GLU A 465 -8.39 -9.43 -4.88
CA GLU A 465 -7.79 -9.17 -6.18
C GLU A 465 -7.75 -10.44 -7.04
N VAL A 466 -7.27 -11.54 -6.47
CA VAL A 466 -7.20 -12.84 -7.18
C VAL A 466 -8.61 -13.36 -7.46
N ILE A 467 -9.52 -13.24 -6.50
CA ILE A 467 -10.93 -13.68 -6.62
C ILE A 467 -11.63 -12.88 -7.72
N GLY A 468 -11.40 -11.57 -7.78
CA GLY A 468 -12.09 -10.68 -8.73
C GLY A 468 -11.58 -10.75 -10.16
N LEU A 469 -10.29 -11.09 -10.37
CA LEU A 469 -9.66 -11.06 -11.69
C LEU A 469 -9.49 -12.43 -12.33
N CYS A 470 -9.21 -13.48 -11.53
CA CYS A 470 -8.68 -14.72 -12.06
C CYS A 470 -9.78 -15.77 -12.27
N THR A 471 -9.64 -16.57 -13.31
CA THR A 471 -10.52 -17.71 -13.61
C THR A 471 -10.04 -19.01 -12.95
N ARG A 472 -8.73 -19.09 -12.67
CA ARG A 472 -8.09 -20.17 -11.90
C ARG A 472 -7.15 -19.57 -10.86
N VAL A 473 -7.04 -20.21 -9.70
CA VAL A 473 -6.17 -19.77 -8.61
C VAL A 473 -5.35 -20.94 -8.07
N ALA A 474 -4.03 -20.82 -8.22
CA ALA A 474 -3.07 -21.71 -7.56
C ALA A 474 -2.79 -21.21 -6.14
N VAL A 475 -3.04 -22.04 -5.13
CA VAL A 475 -2.72 -21.72 -3.73
C VAL A 475 -1.37 -22.33 -3.36
N MET A 476 -0.45 -21.48 -2.90
CA MET A 476 0.88 -21.91 -2.50
C MET A 476 1.05 -21.91 -0.98
N ARG A 477 1.73 -22.94 -0.49
CA ARG A 477 2.15 -23.08 0.91
C ARG A 477 3.51 -23.76 0.99
N GLU A 478 4.42 -23.19 1.77
CA GLU A 478 5.76 -23.76 2.04
C GLU A 478 6.52 -24.21 0.77
N GLY A 479 6.41 -23.38 -0.29
CA GLY A 479 7.07 -23.63 -1.57
C GLY A 479 6.36 -24.64 -2.49
N ARG A 480 5.18 -25.13 -2.16
CA ARG A 480 4.40 -26.08 -2.97
C ARG A 480 3.07 -25.49 -3.43
N ILE A 481 2.61 -25.90 -4.59
CA ILE A 481 1.22 -25.68 -5.02
C ILE A 481 0.37 -26.74 -4.32
N VAL A 482 -0.43 -26.30 -3.33
CA VAL A 482 -1.25 -27.19 -2.48
C VAL A 482 -2.70 -27.30 -2.93
N GLY A 483 -3.14 -26.42 -3.83
CA GLY A 483 -4.49 -26.45 -4.41
C GLY A 483 -4.55 -25.66 -5.70
N MET A 484 -5.47 -26.06 -6.60
CA MET A 484 -5.88 -25.31 -7.78
C MET A 484 -7.40 -25.14 -7.67
N LEU A 485 -7.87 -23.90 -7.68
CA LEU A 485 -9.29 -23.56 -7.56
C LEU A 485 -9.79 -23.00 -8.88
N GLU A 486 -11.01 -23.32 -9.27
CA GLU A 486 -11.65 -22.88 -10.51
C GLU A 486 -13.12 -22.52 -10.26
N GLY A 487 -13.66 -21.59 -11.04
CA GLY A 487 -15.08 -21.22 -11.01
C GLY A 487 -15.56 -20.80 -9.61
N GLU A 488 -16.62 -21.46 -9.13
CA GLU A 488 -17.25 -21.15 -7.82
C GLU A 488 -16.40 -21.55 -6.61
N GLU A 489 -15.38 -22.39 -6.79
CA GLU A 489 -14.44 -22.73 -5.70
C GLU A 489 -13.53 -21.56 -5.33
N ILE A 490 -13.38 -20.55 -6.19
CA ILE A 490 -12.55 -19.40 -5.93
C ILE A 490 -13.23 -18.49 -4.89
N SER A 491 -12.98 -18.77 -3.62
CA SER A 491 -13.48 -18.00 -2.49
C SER A 491 -12.39 -17.78 -1.46
N GLU A 492 -12.52 -16.73 -0.66
CA GLU A 492 -11.56 -16.41 0.41
C GLU A 492 -11.41 -17.60 1.38
N GLN A 493 -12.54 -18.27 1.67
CA GLN A 493 -12.60 -19.41 2.59
C GLN A 493 -11.79 -20.59 2.07
N GLU A 494 -11.96 -20.97 0.81
CA GLU A 494 -11.24 -22.09 0.21
C GLU A 494 -9.75 -21.77 0.03
N ILE A 495 -9.41 -20.57 -0.43
CA ILE A 495 -8.01 -20.12 -0.51
C ILE A 495 -7.33 -20.24 0.86
N MET A 496 -7.97 -19.77 1.93
CA MET A 496 -7.43 -19.84 3.29
C MET A 496 -7.33 -21.28 3.81
N ARG A 497 -8.27 -22.16 3.50
CA ARG A 497 -8.22 -23.58 3.92
C ARG A 497 -6.99 -24.28 3.35
N TYR A 498 -6.66 -24.05 2.09
CA TYR A 498 -5.44 -24.57 1.48
C TYR A 498 -4.18 -23.90 2.02
N ALA A 499 -4.17 -22.57 2.12
CA ALA A 499 -3.02 -21.80 2.60
C ALA A 499 -2.67 -22.12 4.07
N ALA A 500 -3.67 -22.37 4.92
CA ALA A 500 -3.49 -22.81 6.31
C ALA A 500 -3.21 -24.33 6.46
N GLY A 501 -3.32 -25.12 5.39
CA GLY A 501 -3.08 -26.56 5.41
C GLY A 501 -4.22 -27.40 6.02
N LEU A 502 -5.42 -26.82 6.12
CA LEU A 502 -6.63 -27.49 6.59
C LEU A 502 -7.24 -28.39 5.51
N LYS A 503 -6.88 -28.17 4.23
CA LYS A 503 -7.27 -28.98 3.08
C LYS A 503 -6.00 -29.30 2.27
N LYS A 504 -5.86 -30.54 1.82
CA LYS A 504 -4.77 -30.98 0.94
C LYS A 504 -5.34 -31.28 -0.44
N LYS A 505 -4.52 -31.09 -1.49
CA LYS A 505 -4.85 -31.56 -2.84
C LYS A 505 -5.19 -33.06 -2.74
N ALA A 506 -6.34 -33.49 -3.25
CA ALA A 506 -6.60 -34.92 -3.42
C ALA A 506 -5.44 -35.47 -4.27
N ALA A 507 -4.79 -36.54 -3.80
CA ALA A 507 -3.76 -37.21 -4.57
C ALA A 507 -4.44 -37.69 -5.87
N ALA A 508 -3.97 -37.18 -7.01
CA ALA A 508 -4.37 -37.63 -8.33
C ALA A 508 -3.65 -38.91 -8.66
#